data_00963ab58f3cf57fa5b0c3eaca331aa9
#
_entry.id   00963ab58f3cf57fa5b0c3eaca331aa9
#
_cell.length_a   1.000
_cell.length_b   1.000
_cell.length_c   1.000
_cell.angle_alpha   90.00
_cell.angle_beta   90.00
_cell.angle_gamma   90.00
#
_symmetry.space_group_name_H-M   'P 1'
#
loop_
_entity.id
_entity.type
_entity.pdbx_description
1 polymer ?
#
loop_
_entity_poly.entity_id
_entity_poly.type
_entity_poly.pdbx_seq_one_letter_code
_entity_poly.pdbx_strand_id
1 'polypeptide(L)'
;MNSKMKTRFLVLAAAALCCLSCIETDKTLGGSFVPVVETYTFHTVDIPLEGISMKMADNLSGYSDARATIGAIRDPEYGLTTRATCVTLVPMIMGDFNLGQNPVFKRFHFAMACDTLSVTDPAQESILQKVYVYELDQAADPSVDYDCNRPIAHGTKRISKGTPVFNGVDSLSFDFDPEFGKKYLQMTADDVKDMKTYLAKFPGIYMETDLPEGDGGRIDMLDVQLGYDANNSYVTGNYAILNYSAEFKGVRKDTILAFYYGPTQFHDIDSLFEAYSGTFPQYALNYTGQQTRERTGQATDKVWIEGGGGLKPVISALSLKHQVEEAVRKAGGNPDDAVINKASLIFPFDFPEDETQMTFWPYRLSPSCRLVGDDGDVTYMSLTDSSSSDENQGDVDRSLLRYAPDITYHMQEILKIDEGASGNTRTRNLLDGNYDIWLLVMAKETETSVSTTSKEVQEMYQYMAYQSYYNGMYGGYGYGGYGGYGGYGGYGSYYNNYLTYAMLAQQASQAYTSTSTSVKLDIGRFYRATLHGPEADSDAPILRLTFALPNEE
;
A
#
# COMPACT_ATOMS: atom_id res chain seq x y z
N MET A 1 -27.37 17.20 -63.60
CA MET A 1 -26.55 17.12 -62.32
C MET A 1 -27.53 17.08 -61.15
N ASN A 2 -27.64 15.91 -60.51
CA ASN A 2 -28.70 15.61 -59.55
C ASN A 2 -28.65 16.52 -58.30
N SER A 3 -29.80 16.94 -57.81
CA SER A 3 -30.01 17.79 -56.64
C SER A 3 -29.15 17.27 -55.39
N LYS A 4 -29.07 15.98 -55.20
CA LYS A 4 -28.27 15.35 -54.14
C LYS A 4 -26.76 15.59 -54.30
N MET A 5 -26.26 15.86 -55.50
CA MET A 5 -24.85 16.12 -55.76
C MET A 5 -24.50 17.58 -55.44
N LYS A 6 -25.43 18.50 -55.66
CA LYS A 6 -25.28 19.93 -55.29
C LYS A 6 -25.26 20.12 -53.79
N THR A 7 -26.10 19.40 -53.03
CA THR A 7 -26.14 19.46 -51.57
C THR A 7 -24.85 18.87 -50.93
N ARG A 8 -24.30 17.80 -51.51
CA ARG A 8 -23.02 17.23 -51.03
C ARG A 8 -21.83 18.16 -51.29
N PHE A 9 -21.84 18.87 -52.43
CA PHE A 9 -20.80 19.87 -52.73
C PHE A 9 -20.88 21.10 -51.82
N LEU A 10 -22.08 21.51 -51.44
CA LEU A 10 -22.30 22.64 -50.53
C LEU A 10 -21.89 22.30 -49.10
N VAL A 11 -22.14 21.08 -48.65
CA VAL A 11 -21.71 20.60 -47.32
C VAL A 11 -20.19 20.44 -47.25
N LEU A 12 -19.53 19.95 -48.31
CA LEU A 12 -18.07 19.88 -48.39
C LEU A 12 -17.41 21.27 -48.44
N ALA A 13 -18.01 22.22 -49.15
CA ALA A 13 -17.52 23.60 -49.20
C ALA A 13 -17.68 24.31 -47.83
N ALA A 14 -18.80 24.08 -47.13
CA ALA A 14 -19.01 24.61 -45.77
C ALA A 14 -18.05 24.00 -44.77
N ALA A 15 -17.78 22.69 -44.85
CA ALA A 15 -16.78 22.02 -43.99
C ALA A 15 -15.35 22.53 -44.27
N ALA A 16 -14.99 22.78 -45.53
CA ALA A 16 -13.69 23.36 -45.90
C ALA A 16 -13.52 24.81 -45.41
N LEU A 17 -14.61 25.61 -45.41
CA LEU A 17 -14.59 26.97 -44.85
C LEU A 17 -14.46 26.99 -43.34
N CYS A 18 -15.01 26.01 -42.62
CA CYS A 18 -14.82 25.87 -41.16
C CYS A 18 -13.38 25.48 -40.77
N CYS A 19 -12.65 24.78 -41.64
CA CYS A 19 -11.24 24.44 -41.41
C CYS A 19 -10.27 25.61 -41.68
N LEU A 20 -10.72 26.70 -42.31
CA LEU A 20 -9.90 27.89 -42.58
C LEU A 20 -10.05 28.99 -41.51
N SER A 21 -10.90 28.79 -40.51
CA SER A 21 -11.02 29.68 -39.36
C SER A 21 -9.98 29.29 -38.27
N CYS A 22 -8.71 29.20 -38.62
CA CYS A 22 -7.67 29.46 -37.67
C CYS A 22 -7.69 30.97 -37.40
N ILE A 23 -8.31 31.37 -36.30
CA ILE A 23 -8.06 32.69 -35.72
C ILE A 23 -6.60 32.60 -35.21
N GLU A 24 -5.67 33.12 -35.98
CA GLU A 24 -4.38 33.50 -35.41
C GLU A 24 -4.70 34.59 -34.39
N THR A 25 -4.75 34.18 -33.11
CA THR A 25 -4.74 35.15 -32.01
C THR A 25 -3.46 35.94 -32.17
N ASP A 26 -3.60 37.20 -32.51
CA ASP A 26 -2.48 38.14 -32.56
C ASP A 26 -1.86 38.19 -31.14
N LYS A 27 -0.77 37.45 -30.97
CA LYS A 27 -0.04 37.37 -29.69
C LYS A 27 0.60 38.69 -29.29
N THR A 28 0.56 39.68 -30.21
CA THR A 28 1.11 41.02 -29.95
C THR A 28 0.03 42.00 -29.50
N LEU A 29 -1.28 41.62 -29.57
CA LEU A 29 -2.37 42.50 -29.16
C LEU A 29 -2.31 42.75 -27.64
N GLY A 30 -1.98 43.97 -27.26
CA GLY A 30 -1.78 44.35 -25.84
C GLY A 30 -0.33 44.32 -25.37
N GLY A 31 0.59 43.68 -26.11
CA GLY A 31 2.00 43.59 -25.73
C GLY A 31 2.69 44.95 -25.58
N SER A 32 2.23 45.97 -26.32
CA SER A 32 2.73 47.36 -26.21
C SER A 32 2.30 48.10 -24.92
N PHE A 33 1.36 47.52 -24.16
CA PHE A 33 0.88 48.11 -22.90
C PHE A 33 1.51 47.50 -21.68
N VAL A 34 2.25 46.36 -21.84
CA VAL A 34 2.97 45.72 -20.76
C VAL A 34 4.42 46.23 -20.76
N PRO A 35 4.92 46.82 -19.68
CA PRO A 35 6.33 47.20 -19.59
C PRO A 35 7.22 45.97 -19.88
N VAL A 36 8.32 46.19 -20.60
CA VAL A 36 9.25 45.08 -20.98
C VAL A 36 9.73 44.35 -19.75
N VAL A 37 9.97 45.04 -18.65
CA VAL A 37 10.39 44.48 -17.35
C VAL A 37 9.34 43.58 -16.68
N GLU A 38 8.08 43.59 -17.15
CA GLU A 38 7.00 42.73 -16.67
C GLU A 38 6.78 41.53 -17.61
N THR A 39 7.60 41.37 -18.64
CA THR A 39 7.54 40.25 -19.56
C THR A 39 8.63 39.24 -19.23
N TYR A 40 8.36 37.98 -19.56
CA TYR A 40 9.29 36.86 -19.31
C TYR A 40 9.60 36.12 -20.60
N THR A 41 10.83 35.68 -20.74
CA THR A 41 11.24 34.74 -21.79
C THR A 41 11.37 33.34 -21.20
N PHE A 42 10.75 32.35 -21.87
CA PHE A 42 10.76 30.95 -21.45
C PHE A 42 11.90 30.21 -22.12
N HIS A 43 12.60 29.41 -21.33
CA HIS A 43 13.67 28.52 -21.79
C HIS A 43 13.33 27.09 -21.39
N THR A 44 13.56 26.13 -22.31
CA THR A 44 13.46 24.70 -22.03
C THR A 44 14.78 24.04 -22.34
N VAL A 45 15.32 23.32 -21.38
CA VAL A 45 16.61 22.64 -21.48
C VAL A 45 16.54 21.23 -20.90
N ASP A 46 17.27 20.30 -21.50
CA ASP A 46 17.49 18.98 -20.96
C ASP A 46 18.88 18.94 -20.32
N ILE A 47 18.94 18.65 -19.03
CA ILE A 47 20.15 18.63 -18.22
C ILE A 47 20.44 17.16 -17.88
N PRO A 48 21.60 16.58 -18.28
CA PRO A 48 21.97 15.24 -17.87
C PRO A 48 22.04 15.12 -16.34
N LEU A 49 21.44 14.07 -15.78
CA LEU A 49 21.53 13.79 -14.35
C LEU A 49 22.87 13.12 -14.04
N GLU A 50 23.78 13.87 -13.46
CA GLU A 50 25.06 13.37 -13.00
C GLU A 50 25.01 13.05 -11.50
N GLY A 51 25.82 12.08 -11.05
CA GLY A 51 25.99 11.83 -9.62
C GLY A 51 24.76 11.19 -8.93
N ILE A 52 24.05 10.32 -9.62
CA ILE A 52 22.99 9.50 -9.01
C ILE A 52 23.64 8.48 -8.08
N SER A 53 23.31 8.54 -6.80
CA SER A 53 23.80 7.58 -5.80
C SER A 53 22.79 6.47 -5.60
N MET A 54 23.26 5.22 -5.58
CA MET A 54 22.46 4.07 -5.19
C MET A 54 22.59 3.83 -3.69
N LYS A 55 21.48 3.91 -2.97
CA LYS A 55 21.44 3.71 -1.51
C LYS A 55 20.34 2.71 -1.13
N MET A 56 20.59 1.92 -0.07
CA MET A 56 19.53 1.14 0.55
C MET A 56 18.58 2.08 1.28
N ALA A 57 17.27 1.87 1.12
CA ALA A 57 16.33 2.57 1.95
C ALA A 57 16.40 2.00 3.37
N ASP A 58 16.49 2.86 4.36
CA ASP A 58 16.56 2.53 5.78
C ASP A 58 15.28 2.97 6.50
N ASN A 59 15.10 2.45 7.69
CA ASN A 59 13.98 2.80 8.58
C ASN A 59 12.59 2.68 7.90
N LEU A 60 12.43 1.72 6.99
CA LEU A 60 11.13 1.35 6.46
C LEU A 60 10.55 0.25 7.35
N SER A 61 9.39 0.51 7.94
CA SER A 61 8.73 -0.43 8.84
C SER A 61 8.46 -1.76 8.15
N GLY A 62 8.83 -2.85 8.81
CA GLY A 62 8.50 -4.21 8.40
C GLY A 62 7.08 -4.64 8.80
N TYR A 63 6.37 -3.85 9.60
CA TYR A 63 5.00 -4.16 9.99
C TYR A 63 4.03 -4.06 8.82
N SER A 64 3.15 -5.05 8.72
CA SER A 64 2.07 -5.09 7.74
C SER A 64 0.80 -5.61 8.40
N ASP A 65 -0.30 -4.89 8.21
CA ASP A 65 -1.65 -5.28 8.60
C ASP A 65 -2.40 -6.06 7.50
N ALA A 66 -1.76 -6.19 6.35
CA ALA A 66 -2.33 -6.89 5.20
C ALA A 66 -1.68 -8.25 4.94
N ARG A 67 -0.35 -8.35 5.04
CA ARG A 67 0.39 -9.52 4.53
C ARG A 67 1.57 -9.92 5.40
N ALA A 68 1.74 -11.22 5.55
CA ALA A 68 2.99 -11.85 5.91
C ALA A 68 3.73 -12.29 4.63
N THR A 69 5.06 -12.20 4.59
CA THR A 69 5.85 -12.56 3.41
C THR A 69 6.94 -13.56 3.77
N ILE A 70 7.00 -14.66 3.03
CA ILE A 70 8.06 -15.67 3.14
C ILE A 70 8.56 -16.06 1.76
N GLY A 71 9.74 -16.60 1.67
CA GLY A 71 10.25 -17.13 0.41
C GLY A 71 11.64 -16.64 0.04
N ALA A 72 12.11 -17.09 -1.11
CA ALA A 72 13.37 -16.66 -1.67
C ALA A 72 13.34 -16.78 -3.19
N ILE A 73 13.88 -15.78 -3.87
CA ILE A 73 14.12 -15.77 -5.32
C ILE A 73 15.58 -15.41 -5.54
N ARG A 74 16.26 -16.20 -6.40
CA ARG A 74 17.55 -15.87 -6.95
C ARG A 74 17.38 -15.37 -8.38
N ASP A 75 17.76 -14.14 -8.58
CA ASP A 75 17.69 -13.47 -9.87
C ASP A 75 19.10 -13.33 -10.45
N PRO A 76 19.34 -13.61 -11.75
CA PRO A 76 20.66 -13.47 -12.37
C PRO A 76 21.22 -12.06 -12.25
N GLU A 77 20.37 -11.05 -12.27
CA GLU A 77 20.76 -9.64 -12.24
C GLU A 77 20.78 -9.06 -10.82
N TYR A 78 19.76 -9.35 -9.99
CA TYR A 78 19.61 -8.81 -8.63
C TYR A 78 20.19 -9.70 -7.54
N GLY A 79 20.53 -10.95 -7.85
CA GLY A 79 21.02 -11.90 -6.88
C GLY A 79 19.89 -12.49 -6.00
N LEU A 80 20.23 -12.87 -4.77
CA LEU A 80 19.28 -13.53 -3.86
C LEU A 80 18.50 -12.50 -3.05
N THR A 81 17.18 -12.54 -3.18
CA THR A 81 16.24 -11.85 -2.30
C THR A 81 15.53 -12.89 -1.43
N THR A 82 15.49 -12.66 -0.12
CA THR A 82 14.79 -13.52 0.86
C THR A 82 13.70 -12.74 1.56
N ARG A 83 12.66 -13.44 1.96
CA ARG A 83 11.57 -12.94 2.79
C ARG A 83 11.36 -13.87 3.97
N ALA A 84 11.18 -13.28 5.13
CA ALA A 84 10.78 -13.98 6.33
C ALA A 84 9.76 -13.14 7.09
N THR A 85 9.00 -13.76 7.95
CA THR A 85 7.96 -13.07 8.72
C THR A 85 7.89 -13.59 10.14
N CYS A 86 7.47 -12.75 11.05
CA CYS A 86 7.01 -13.21 12.36
C CYS A 86 5.59 -12.73 12.66
N VAL A 87 4.89 -13.54 13.42
CA VAL A 87 3.57 -13.24 13.96
C VAL A 87 3.49 -13.69 15.41
N THR A 88 2.78 -12.93 16.22
CA THR A 88 2.42 -13.32 17.57
C THR A 88 1.11 -14.10 17.52
N LEU A 89 1.00 -15.18 18.32
CA LEU A 89 -0.23 -15.97 18.43
C LEU A 89 -0.95 -15.53 19.72
N VAL A 90 -1.99 -14.69 19.61
CA VAL A 90 -2.72 -14.12 20.75
C VAL A 90 -4.08 -14.81 20.91
N PRO A 91 -4.41 -15.38 22.09
CA PRO A 91 -5.64 -16.13 22.27
C PRO A 91 -6.88 -15.23 22.16
N MET A 92 -7.91 -15.74 21.47
CA MET A 92 -9.24 -15.17 21.45
C MET A 92 -9.93 -15.52 22.78
N ILE A 93 -10.03 -14.55 23.67
CA ILE A 93 -10.62 -14.76 25.00
C ILE A 93 -12.10 -14.37 24.95
N MET A 94 -12.95 -15.26 25.46
CA MET A 94 -14.39 -15.00 25.66
C MET A 94 -14.68 -15.03 27.16
N GLY A 95 -14.97 -13.88 27.75
CA GLY A 95 -15.19 -13.77 29.19
C GLY A 95 -13.94 -14.09 30.02
N ASP A 96 -14.10 -14.73 31.16
CA ASP A 96 -13.00 -15.14 32.03
C ASP A 96 -12.17 -16.25 31.38
N PHE A 97 -10.86 -16.05 31.28
CA PHE A 97 -9.94 -17.05 30.72
C PHE A 97 -9.89 -18.32 31.56
N ASN A 98 -10.27 -19.44 30.97
CA ASN A 98 -10.33 -20.74 31.63
C ASN A 98 -10.14 -21.89 30.64
N LEU A 99 -9.03 -22.59 30.72
CA LEU A 99 -8.74 -23.79 29.89
C LEU A 99 -9.38 -25.08 30.44
N GLY A 100 -10.11 -25.03 31.56
CA GLY A 100 -10.63 -26.20 32.25
C GLY A 100 -9.56 -26.92 33.11
N GLN A 101 -9.97 -28.02 33.77
CA GLN A 101 -9.06 -28.83 34.59
C GLN A 101 -8.45 -29.94 33.75
N ASN A 102 -7.20 -30.31 34.05
CA ASN A 102 -6.47 -31.39 33.40
C ASN A 102 -6.51 -31.32 31.86
N PRO A 103 -6.08 -30.21 31.24
CA PRO A 103 -6.12 -30.07 29.81
C PRO A 103 -5.16 -31.08 29.13
N VAL A 104 -5.65 -31.73 28.08
CA VAL A 104 -4.88 -32.70 27.28
C VAL A 104 -4.80 -32.20 25.84
N PHE A 105 -3.58 -31.98 25.38
CA PHE A 105 -3.27 -31.54 24.03
C PHE A 105 -3.75 -32.56 22.97
N LYS A 106 -4.31 -32.07 21.88
CA LYS A 106 -4.67 -32.86 20.71
C LYS A 106 -3.95 -32.40 19.45
N ARG A 107 -4.11 -31.13 19.09
CA ARG A 107 -3.54 -30.53 17.87
C ARG A 107 -3.44 -29.03 18.03
N PHE A 108 -2.39 -28.43 17.51
CA PHE A 108 -2.32 -26.99 17.32
C PHE A 108 -2.02 -26.72 15.85
N HIS A 109 -2.96 -26.11 15.16
CA HIS A 109 -2.94 -25.92 13.72
C HIS A 109 -2.81 -24.46 13.37
N PHE A 110 -1.92 -24.17 12.41
CA PHE A 110 -1.70 -22.85 11.82
C PHE A 110 -2.16 -22.86 10.36
N ALA A 111 -2.79 -21.79 9.89
CA ALA A 111 -3.14 -21.59 8.50
C ALA A 111 -3.15 -20.11 8.12
N MET A 112 -2.59 -19.79 6.96
CA MET A 112 -2.68 -18.49 6.29
C MET A 112 -2.98 -18.71 4.81
N ALA A 113 -3.97 -18.01 4.29
CA ALA A 113 -4.31 -18.05 2.86
C ALA A 113 -3.23 -17.36 2.02
N CYS A 114 -2.96 -17.90 0.85
CA CYS A 114 -2.07 -17.26 -0.11
C CYS A 114 -2.76 -16.06 -0.76
N ASP A 115 -2.09 -14.92 -0.79
CA ASP A 115 -2.55 -13.74 -1.53
C ASP A 115 -2.22 -13.91 -3.03
N THR A 116 -3.08 -13.42 -3.88
CA THR A 116 -2.92 -13.41 -5.34
C THR A 116 -1.71 -12.60 -5.83
N LEU A 117 -1.08 -11.84 -4.93
CA LEU A 117 0.14 -11.06 -5.20
C LEU A 117 1.43 -11.85 -4.99
N SER A 118 1.34 -13.12 -4.62
CA SER A 118 2.50 -14.02 -4.54
C SER A 118 3.22 -14.09 -5.88
N VAL A 119 4.55 -14.11 -5.80
CA VAL A 119 5.44 -14.09 -6.98
C VAL A 119 6.10 -15.45 -7.12
N THR A 120 5.85 -16.12 -8.23
CA THR A 120 6.47 -17.39 -8.58
C THR A 120 7.17 -17.27 -9.93
N ASP A 121 8.44 -17.64 -9.99
CA ASP A 121 9.11 -17.84 -11.26
C ASP A 121 8.45 -19.02 -11.99
N PRO A 122 8.05 -18.89 -13.27
CA PRO A 122 7.37 -19.97 -14.00
C PRO A 122 8.15 -21.30 -14.03
N ALA A 123 9.48 -21.24 -14.03
CA ALA A 123 10.32 -22.42 -13.96
C ALA A 123 10.25 -23.15 -12.61
N GLN A 124 9.76 -22.46 -11.56
CA GLN A 124 9.69 -22.94 -10.20
C GLN A 124 8.25 -23.23 -9.72
N GLU A 125 7.26 -23.09 -10.60
CA GLU A 125 5.84 -23.19 -10.24
C GLU A 125 5.49 -24.54 -9.59
N SER A 126 6.13 -25.61 -10.01
CA SER A 126 5.91 -26.97 -9.47
C SER A 126 6.81 -27.33 -8.29
N ILE A 127 7.72 -26.46 -7.87
CA ILE A 127 8.67 -26.75 -6.80
C ILE A 127 8.05 -26.48 -5.43
N LEU A 128 8.14 -27.47 -4.56
CA LEU A 128 7.75 -27.33 -3.17
C LEU A 128 8.85 -26.61 -2.37
N GLN A 129 8.51 -25.51 -1.74
CA GLN A 129 9.38 -24.85 -0.76
C GLN A 129 9.20 -25.49 0.62
N LYS A 130 10.30 -25.76 1.31
CA LYS A 130 10.26 -26.15 2.71
C LYS A 130 10.10 -24.90 3.57
N VAL A 131 9.18 -24.95 4.51
CA VAL A 131 8.94 -23.85 5.45
C VAL A 131 9.55 -24.22 6.79
N TYR A 132 10.37 -23.35 7.32
CA TYR A 132 11.01 -23.49 8.61
C TYR A 132 10.34 -22.57 9.62
N VAL A 133 9.89 -23.13 10.72
CA VAL A 133 9.13 -22.40 11.75
C VAL A 133 9.88 -22.50 13.07
N TYR A 134 10.17 -21.34 13.67
CA TYR A 134 10.88 -21.22 14.93
C TYR A 134 10.10 -20.38 15.93
N GLU A 135 10.37 -20.54 17.20
CA GLU A 135 9.88 -19.62 18.22
C GLU A 135 10.77 -18.37 18.23
N LEU A 136 10.19 -17.20 18.39
CA LEU A 136 10.94 -15.96 18.58
C LEU A 136 11.70 -15.97 19.91
N ASP A 137 12.88 -15.36 19.94
CA ASP A 137 13.62 -15.17 21.20
C ASP A 137 12.96 -14.09 22.06
N GLN A 138 12.36 -13.09 21.42
CA GLN A 138 11.63 -12.01 22.03
C GLN A 138 10.50 -11.55 21.09
N ALA A 139 9.35 -11.22 21.65
CA ALA A 139 8.24 -10.69 20.88
C ALA A 139 8.61 -9.33 20.25
N ALA A 140 8.13 -9.10 19.04
CA ALA A 140 8.17 -7.78 18.45
C ALA A 140 7.22 -6.83 19.19
N ASP A 141 7.70 -5.65 19.52
CA ASP A 141 6.90 -4.60 20.16
C ASP A 141 6.30 -3.68 19.06
N PRO A 142 4.97 -3.67 18.88
CA PRO A 142 4.35 -2.85 17.84
C PRO A 142 4.52 -1.33 18.03
N SER A 143 4.94 -0.89 19.21
CA SER A 143 5.24 0.52 19.48
C SER A 143 6.63 0.95 19.01
N VAL A 144 7.45 -0.01 18.58
CA VAL A 144 8.81 0.23 18.07
C VAL A 144 8.81 0.02 16.57
N ASP A 145 9.35 0.99 15.84
CA ASP A 145 9.58 0.84 14.40
C ASP A 145 10.71 -0.17 14.15
N TYR A 146 10.35 -1.26 13.47
CA TYR A 146 11.32 -2.27 13.04
C TYR A 146 11.62 -2.06 11.56
N ASP A 147 12.86 -1.75 11.23
CA ASP A 147 13.33 -1.71 9.86
C ASP A 147 13.16 -3.09 9.20
N CYS A 148 12.51 -3.13 8.05
CA CYS A 148 12.27 -4.36 7.27
C CYS A 148 13.56 -5.06 6.82
N ASN A 149 14.71 -4.38 6.83
CA ASN A 149 16.02 -4.94 6.55
C ASN A 149 16.73 -5.53 7.79
N ARG A 150 16.16 -5.36 8.96
CA ARG A 150 16.75 -5.83 10.21
C ARG A 150 16.37 -7.29 10.46
N PRO A 151 17.34 -8.21 10.54
CA PRO A 151 17.06 -9.62 10.87
C PRO A 151 16.34 -9.76 12.20
N ILE A 152 15.36 -10.66 12.22
CA ILE A 152 14.55 -10.95 13.40
C ILE A 152 15.20 -12.11 14.16
N ALA A 153 15.50 -11.92 15.45
CA ALA A 153 16.10 -12.94 16.29
C ALA A 153 15.09 -14.04 16.67
N HIS A 154 15.48 -15.29 16.48
CA HIS A 154 14.64 -16.44 16.77
C HIS A 154 15.47 -17.63 17.26
N GLY A 155 14.82 -18.57 17.93
CA GLY A 155 15.42 -19.83 18.37
C GLY A 155 15.88 -20.70 17.21
N THR A 156 16.65 -21.72 17.52
CA THR A 156 17.18 -22.68 16.52
C THR A 156 16.37 -23.97 16.43
N LYS A 157 15.49 -24.22 17.41
CA LYS A 157 14.64 -25.41 17.45
C LYS A 157 13.41 -25.18 16.58
N ARG A 158 13.17 -26.09 15.63
CA ARG A 158 11.92 -26.09 14.84
C ARG A 158 10.74 -26.44 15.72
N ILE A 159 9.66 -25.70 15.57
CA ILE A 159 8.42 -25.86 16.35
C ILE A 159 7.26 -26.39 15.52
N SER A 160 7.45 -26.63 14.23
CA SER A 160 6.48 -27.34 13.38
C SER A 160 6.62 -28.86 13.53
N LYS A 161 5.51 -29.57 13.35
CA LYS A 161 5.50 -31.04 13.27
C LYS A 161 6.06 -31.48 11.91
N GLY A 162 7.30 -31.93 11.90
CA GLY A 162 8.05 -32.18 10.66
C GLY A 162 8.52 -30.88 10.00
N THR A 163 8.76 -30.95 8.70
CA THR A 163 9.07 -29.78 7.85
C THR A 163 7.90 -29.56 6.90
N PRO A 164 7.08 -28.53 7.11
CA PRO A 164 6.03 -28.18 6.18
C PRO A 164 6.60 -27.91 4.80
N VAL A 165 5.84 -28.24 3.78
CA VAL A 165 6.14 -27.89 2.38
C VAL A 165 4.98 -27.14 1.80
N PHE A 166 5.26 -26.13 0.99
CA PHE A 166 4.26 -25.26 0.42
C PHE A 166 4.48 -25.11 -1.09
N ASN A 167 3.40 -25.14 -1.85
CA ASN A 167 3.40 -25.05 -3.31
C ASN A 167 3.05 -23.65 -3.85
N GLY A 168 2.80 -22.67 -2.95
CA GLY A 168 2.39 -21.31 -3.33
C GLY A 168 0.92 -21.17 -3.73
N VAL A 169 0.10 -22.20 -3.50
CA VAL A 169 -1.33 -22.22 -3.86
C VAL A 169 -2.17 -22.45 -2.61
N ASP A 170 -3.36 -21.89 -2.57
CA ASP A 170 -4.37 -21.99 -1.51
C ASP A 170 -3.91 -21.40 -0.18
N SER A 171 -3.45 -22.23 0.75
CA SER A 171 -3.07 -21.81 2.10
C SER A 171 -1.81 -22.51 2.57
N LEU A 172 -0.90 -21.74 3.15
CA LEU A 172 0.15 -22.31 3.98
C LEU A 172 -0.49 -22.84 5.25
N SER A 173 -0.41 -24.15 5.48
CA SER A 173 -0.94 -24.77 6.69
C SER A 173 -0.04 -25.87 7.24
N PHE A 174 0.05 -25.94 8.55
CA PHE A 174 0.83 -26.97 9.26
C PHE A 174 0.36 -27.15 10.70
N ASP A 175 0.78 -28.24 11.31
CA ASP A 175 0.61 -28.47 12.74
C ASP A 175 1.89 -28.12 13.47
N PHE A 176 1.75 -27.49 14.64
CA PHE A 176 2.87 -27.30 15.55
C PHE A 176 3.30 -28.63 16.22
N ASP A 177 4.56 -28.67 16.61
CA ASP A 177 5.08 -29.74 17.47
C ASP A 177 4.28 -29.84 18.78
N PRO A 178 3.98 -31.07 19.28
CA PRO A 178 3.19 -31.22 20.49
C PRO A 178 3.80 -30.54 21.74
N GLU A 179 5.11 -30.41 21.86
CA GLU A 179 5.73 -29.71 22.99
C GLU A 179 5.43 -28.22 22.95
N PHE A 180 5.51 -27.62 21.75
CA PHE A 180 5.13 -26.21 21.55
C PHE A 180 3.64 -25.99 21.87
N GLY A 181 2.76 -26.85 21.37
CA GLY A 181 1.32 -26.74 21.65
C GLY A 181 0.98 -26.93 23.13
N LYS A 182 1.64 -27.84 23.83
CA LYS A 182 1.46 -28.05 25.28
C LYS A 182 1.87 -26.83 26.10
N LYS A 183 2.86 -26.05 25.67
CA LYS A 183 3.24 -24.77 26.30
C LYS A 183 2.03 -23.84 26.43
N TYR A 184 1.20 -23.75 25.38
CA TYR A 184 -0.01 -22.91 25.38
C TYR A 184 -1.13 -23.44 26.28
N LEU A 185 -1.18 -24.75 26.58
CA LEU A 185 -2.11 -25.28 27.57
C LEU A 185 -1.71 -25.00 29.02
N GLN A 186 -0.50 -24.45 29.24
CA GLN A 186 -0.05 -24.01 30.55
C GLN A 186 -0.34 -22.53 30.81
N MET A 187 -1.05 -21.84 29.90
CA MET A 187 -1.49 -20.47 30.13
C MET A 187 -2.44 -20.38 31.33
N THR A 188 -2.26 -19.33 32.10
CA THR A 188 -3.08 -18.98 33.23
C THR A 188 -3.78 -17.65 33.01
N ALA A 189 -4.76 -17.34 33.84
CA ALA A 189 -5.41 -16.02 33.80
C ALA A 189 -4.41 -14.87 34.06
N ASP A 190 -3.36 -15.10 34.85
CA ASP A 190 -2.30 -14.12 35.07
C ASP A 190 -1.46 -13.85 33.83
N ASP A 191 -1.26 -14.85 32.97
CA ASP A 191 -0.49 -14.70 31.74
C ASP A 191 -1.23 -13.81 30.72
N VAL A 192 -2.53 -13.80 30.75
CA VAL A 192 -3.40 -13.07 29.78
C VAL A 192 -4.00 -11.77 30.35
N LYS A 193 -3.54 -11.31 31.50
CA LYS A 193 -4.02 -10.06 32.10
C LYS A 193 -3.59 -8.81 31.35
N ASP A 194 -2.43 -8.84 30.70
CA ASP A 194 -1.90 -7.77 29.86
C ASP A 194 -0.95 -8.34 28.79
N MET A 195 -0.84 -7.62 27.66
CA MET A 195 -0.02 -8.07 26.53
C MET A 195 1.47 -8.19 26.88
N LYS A 196 2.01 -7.32 27.70
CA LYS A 196 3.43 -7.37 28.09
C LYS A 196 3.76 -8.66 28.84
N THR A 197 2.89 -9.06 29.79
CA THR A 197 3.04 -10.32 30.54
C THR A 197 2.91 -11.52 29.59
N TYR A 198 1.94 -11.48 28.68
CA TYR A 198 1.73 -12.53 27.70
C TYR A 198 2.94 -12.71 26.78
N LEU A 199 3.38 -11.64 26.14
CA LEU A 199 4.47 -11.64 25.16
C LEU A 199 5.82 -12.07 25.77
N ALA A 200 6.04 -11.83 27.04
CA ALA A 200 7.24 -12.31 27.74
C ALA A 200 7.32 -13.85 27.81
N LYS A 201 6.17 -14.54 27.77
CA LYS A 201 6.08 -16.00 27.82
C LYS A 201 5.79 -16.65 26.47
N PHE A 202 5.05 -15.96 25.62
CA PHE A 202 4.60 -16.40 24.30
C PHE A 202 5.00 -15.38 23.21
N PRO A 203 6.29 -15.30 22.88
CA PRO A 203 6.81 -14.22 22.03
C PRO A 203 6.33 -14.28 20.56
N GLY A 204 5.81 -15.42 20.12
CA GLY A 204 5.37 -15.64 18.76
C GLY A 204 6.29 -16.56 17.96
N ILE A 205 6.07 -16.59 16.67
CA ILE A 205 6.76 -17.49 15.74
C ILE A 205 7.43 -16.69 14.61
N TYR A 206 8.52 -17.24 14.11
CA TYR A 206 9.25 -16.79 12.92
C TYR A 206 9.14 -17.85 11.83
N MET A 207 8.92 -17.42 10.59
CA MET A 207 8.80 -18.30 9.44
C MET A 207 9.71 -17.83 8.31
N GLU A 208 10.42 -18.77 7.70
CA GLU A 208 11.26 -18.60 6.52
C GLU A 208 11.19 -19.84 5.63
N THR A 209 11.76 -19.79 4.43
CA THR A 209 11.84 -20.94 3.52
C THR A 209 13.28 -21.38 3.28
N ASP A 210 13.45 -22.55 2.64
CA ASP A 210 14.72 -22.91 2.04
C ASP A 210 15.07 -21.98 0.89
N LEU A 211 16.37 -21.90 0.58
CA LEU A 211 16.89 -21.08 -0.50
C LEU A 211 16.92 -21.87 -1.83
N PRO A 212 16.64 -21.22 -2.98
CA PRO A 212 16.79 -21.88 -4.27
C PRO A 212 18.24 -22.22 -4.56
N GLU A 213 18.48 -23.45 -5.09
CA GLU A 213 19.83 -23.91 -5.46
C GLU A 213 20.37 -23.23 -6.73
N GLY A 214 19.47 -22.74 -7.61
CA GLY A 214 19.79 -22.01 -8.84
C GLY A 214 18.93 -20.78 -8.98
N ASP A 215 18.89 -20.20 -10.17
CA ASP A 215 18.04 -19.06 -10.50
C ASP A 215 16.57 -19.41 -10.39
N GLY A 216 15.75 -18.42 -10.10
CA GLY A 216 14.31 -18.57 -9.84
C GLY A 216 13.99 -18.72 -8.35
N GLY A 217 12.80 -19.17 -8.05
CA GLY A 217 12.28 -19.31 -6.70
C GLY A 217 10.88 -18.74 -6.56
N ARG A 218 10.45 -18.55 -5.33
CA ARG A 218 9.12 -18.02 -5.04
C ARG A 218 9.15 -17.17 -3.78
N ILE A 219 8.38 -16.07 -3.82
CA ILE A 219 8.02 -15.27 -2.65
C ILE A 219 6.51 -15.38 -2.49
N ASP A 220 6.10 -15.96 -1.39
CA ASP A 220 4.70 -16.12 -1.03
C ASP A 220 4.26 -14.93 -0.17
N MET A 221 3.16 -14.31 -0.59
CA MET A 221 2.45 -13.31 0.20
C MET A 221 1.22 -13.99 0.80
N LEU A 222 1.14 -13.97 2.11
CA LEU A 222 0.11 -14.64 2.88
C LEU A 222 -0.80 -13.58 3.50
N ASP A 223 -2.11 -13.73 3.32
CA ASP A 223 -3.10 -12.82 3.89
C ASP A 223 -3.16 -13.01 5.41
N VAL A 224 -3.01 -11.92 6.16
CA VAL A 224 -3.15 -11.92 7.62
C VAL A 224 -4.53 -11.43 8.09
N GLN A 225 -5.41 -11.01 7.18
CA GLN A 225 -6.68 -10.43 7.55
C GLN A 225 -7.63 -11.47 8.15
N LEU A 226 -8.41 -11.02 9.13
CA LEU A 226 -9.46 -11.76 9.78
C LEU A 226 -10.79 -11.07 9.45
N GLY A 227 -11.73 -11.82 8.88
CA GLY A 227 -13.06 -11.34 8.56
C GLY A 227 -14.12 -11.86 9.52
N TYR A 228 -15.28 -11.26 9.48
CA TYR A 228 -16.47 -11.73 10.18
C TYR A 228 -17.63 -11.88 9.20
N ASP A 229 -18.21 -13.07 9.19
CA ASP A 229 -19.45 -13.32 8.47
C ASP A 229 -20.65 -13.07 9.42
N ALA A 230 -21.24 -11.87 9.30
CA ALA A 230 -22.38 -11.47 10.11
C ALA A 230 -23.63 -12.36 9.91
N ASN A 231 -23.79 -12.96 8.71
CA ASN A 231 -24.96 -13.79 8.42
C ASN A 231 -24.91 -15.13 9.17
N ASN A 232 -23.72 -15.67 9.33
CA ASN A 232 -23.48 -16.96 9.96
C ASN A 232 -22.90 -16.86 11.37
N SER A 233 -22.61 -15.64 11.84
CA SER A 233 -22.05 -15.36 13.17
C SER A 233 -20.77 -16.12 13.47
N TYR A 234 -19.86 -16.20 12.50
CA TYR A 234 -18.55 -16.81 12.69
C TYR A 234 -17.42 -15.98 12.10
N VAL A 235 -16.23 -16.18 12.65
CA VAL A 235 -14.99 -15.57 12.20
C VAL A 235 -14.50 -16.31 10.95
N THR A 236 -14.12 -15.56 9.92
CA THR A 236 -13.51 -16.09 8.69
C THR A 236 -12.09 -15.56 8.54
N GLY A 237 -11.28 -16.23 7.75
CA GLY A 237 -9.92 -15.78 7.44
C GLY A 237 -8.85 -16.53 8.20
N ASN A 238 -7.81 -15.80 8.60
CA ASN A 238 -6.52 -16.38 8.97
C ASN A 238 -6.32 -16.35 10.50
N TYR A 239 -6.35 -17.52 11.12
CA TYR A 239 -6.10 -17.70 12.56
C TYR A 239 -5.60 -19.11 12.87
N ALA A 240 -4.94 -19.27 14.02
CA ALA A 240 -4.51 -20.60 14.48
C ALA A 240 -5.50 -21.21 15.48
N ILE A 241 -5.55 -22.54 15.53
CA ILE A 241 -6.50 -23.28 16.39
C ILE A 241 -5.77 -24.33 17.22
N LEU A 242 -5.87 -24.20 18.54
CA LEU A 242 -5.45 -25.21 19.51
C LEU A 242 -6.64 -26.09 19.88
N ASN A 243 -6.59 -27.35 19.52
CA ASN A 243 -7.55 -28.38 19.90
C ASN A 243 -7.05 -29.12 21.12
N TYR A 244 -7.88 -29.25 22.14
CA TYR A 244 -7.56 -29.96 23.37
C TYR A 244 -8.82 -30.54 24.02
N SER A 245 -8.67 -31.36 25.05
CA SER A 245 -9.81 -31.76 25.90
C SER A 245 -9.51 -31.40 27.33
N ALA A 246 -10.52 -30.93 28.06
CA ALA A 246 -10.40 -30.58 29.47
C ALA A 246 -11.68 -30.90 30.26
N GLU A 247 -11.62 -30.84 31.58
CA GLU A 247 -12.76 -31.06 32.44
C GLU A 247 -13.38 -29.71 32.83
N PHE A 248 -14.67 -29.53 32.47
CA PHE A 248 -15.48 -28.39 32.85
C PHE A 248 -16.65 -28.88 33.71
N LYS A 249 -16.73 -28.40 34.92
CA LYS A 249 -17.74 -28.83 35.91
C LYS A 249 -17.82 -30.37 36.07
N GLY A 250 -16.65 -31.03 36.08
CA GLY A 250 -16.54 -32.48 36.24
C GLY A 250 -16.83 -33.31 34.98
N VAL A 251 -17.06 -32.68 33.83
CA VAL A 251 -17.29 -33.36 32.55
C VAL A 251 -16.16 -33.07 31.58
N ARG A 252 -15.50 -34.11 31.08
CA ARG A 252 -14.47 -33.95 30.04
C ARG A 252 -15.12 -33.65 28.71
N LYS A 253 -14.65 -32.56 28.07
CA LYS A 253 -15.12 -32.10 26.78
C LYS A 253 -13.96 -31.79 25.85
N ASP A 254 -14.17 -32.04 24.58
CA ASP A 254 -13.30 -31.52 23.52
C ASP A 254 -13.64 -30.03 23.33
N THR A 255 -12.60 -29.24 23.19
CA THR A 255 -12.74 -27.78 23.04
C THR A 255 -11.62 -27.22 22.18
N ILE A 256 -11.77 -25.99 21.75
CA ILE A 256 -10.79 -25.27 20.94
C ILE A 256 -10.46 -23.93 21.59
N LEU A 257 -9.26 -23.44 21.33
CA LEU A 257 -8.86 -22.07 21.57
C LEU A 257 -8.27 -21.54 20.26
N ALA A 258 -8.85 -20.48 19.74
CA ALA A 258 -8.36 -19.79 18.55
C ALA A 258 -7.37 -18.69 18.93
N PHE A 259 -6.49 -18.34 17.98
CA PHE A 259 -5.43 -17.34 18.17
C PHE A 259 -5.39 -16.39 17.00
N TYR A 260 -5.39 -15.09 17.29
CA TYR A 260 -5.11 -14.03 16.32
C TYR A 260 -3.64 -13.98 15.94
N TYR A 261 -3.35 -13.32 14.83
CA TYR A 261 -1.98 -13.05 14.37
C TYR A 261 -1.58 -11.60 14.67
N GLY A 262 -0.87 -11.39 15.78
CA GLY A 262 -0.22 -10.15 16.13
C GLY A 262 -1.08 -8.97 16.57
N PRO A 263 -2.26 -9.12 17.18
CA PRO A 263 -2.95 -7.97 17.74
C PRO A 263 -2.15 -7.34 18.88
N THR A 264 -2.31 -6.04 19.07
CA THR A 264 -1.60 -5.28 20.10
C THR A 264 -2.22 -5.39 21.49
N GLN A 265 -3.44 -5.93 21.57
CA GLN A 265 -4.20 -6.10 22.82
C GLN A 265 -5.08 -7.34 22.75
N PHE A 266 -5.52 -7.81 23.93
CA PHE A 266 -6.53 -8.85 23.99
C PHE A 266 -7.90 -8.29 23.59
N HIS A 267 -8.64 -9.09 22.84
CA HIS A 267 -10.02 -8.80 22.48
C HIS A 267 -10.87 -10.02 22.80
N ASP A 268 -12.03 -9.80 23.38
CA ASP A 268 -13.09 -10.79 23.31
C ASP A 268 -13.81 -10.71 21.95
N ILE A 269 -14.43 -11.81 21.54
CA ILE A 269 -15.06 -11.90 20.21
C ILE A 269 -16.23 -10.90 20.09
N ASP A 270 -16.98 -10.68 21.14
CA ASP A 270 -18.14 -9.77 21.09
C ASP A 270 -17.68 -8.33 20.91
N SER A 271 -16.65 -7.90 21.65
CA SER A 271 -16.03 -6.57 21.48
C SER A 271 -15.41 -6.38 20.09
N LEU A 272 -14.89 -7.44 19.48
CA LEU A 272 -14.35 -7.40 18.12
C LEU A 272 -15.44 -7.05 17.11
N PHE A 273 -16.59 -7.66 17.21
CA PHE A 273 -17.68 -7.46 16.25
C PHE A 273 -18.36 -6.11 16.40
N GLU A 274 -18.38 -5.55 17.62
CA GLU A 274 -18.86 -4.19 17.84
C GLU A 274 -17.90 -3.12 17.33
N ALA A 275 -16.61 -3.33 17.47
CA ALA A 275 -15.59 -2.34 17.11
C ALA A 275 -15.21 -2.33 15.62
N TYR A 276 -15.27 -3.49 14.96
CA TYR A 276 -14.78 -3.67 13.58
C TYR A 276 -15.85 -4.29 12.69
N SER A 277 -16.57 -3.44 11.95
CA SER A 277 -17.60 -3.89 11.02
C SER A 277 -17.00 -4.47 9.74
N GLY A 278 -16.34 -5.64 9.82
CA GLY A 278 -15.88 -6.36 8.64
C GLY A 278 -14.52 -7.00 8.74
N THR A 279 -13.46 -6.27 9.00
CA THR A 279 -12.09 -6.79 9.11
C THR A 279 -11.46 -6.41 10.45
N PHE A 280 -10.81 -7.37 11.07
CA PHE A 280 -10.04 -7.15 12.29
C PHE A 280 -8.55 -7.02 11.94
N PRO A 281 -7.86 -5.96 12.43
CA PRO A 281 -6.45 -5.78 12.13
C PRO A 281 -5.61 -6.85 12.84
N GLN A 282 -4.95 -7.67 12.05
CA GLN A 282 -3.87 -8.53 12.46
C GLN A 282 -2.57 -7.97 11.88
N TYR A 283 -1.43 -8.35 12.43
CA TYR A 283 -0.14 -7.81 12.02
C TYR A 283 0.87 -8.92 11.82
N ALA A 284 1.70 -8.73 10.80
CA ALA A 284 2.93 -9.48 10.61
C ALA A 284 4.10 -8.50 10.62
N LEU A 285 5.24 -8.90 11.14
CA LEU A 285 6.50 -8.20 10.98
C LEU A 285 7.34 -8.94 9.95
N ASN A 286 7.59 -8.27 8.82
CA ASN A 286 8.28 -8.84 7.68
C ASN A 286 9.75 -8.42 7.65
N TYR A 287 10.60 -9.34 7.26
CA TYR A 287 12.02 -9.12 7.03
C TYR A 287 12.36 -9.35 5.56
N THR A 288 13.20 -8.48 5.02
CA THR A 288 13.74 -8.58 3.67
C THR A 288 15.25 -8.66 3.69
N GLY A 289 15.81 -9.77 3.22
CA GLY A 289 17.22 -9.90 2.93
C GLY A 289 17.49 -9.73 1.43
N GLN A 290 18.53 -8.95 1.08
CA GLN A 290 18.89 -8.67 -0.31
C GLN A 290 20.40 -8.71 -0.50
N GLN A 291 20.86 -9.26 -1.64
CA GLN A 291 22.28 -9.27 -2.00
C GLN A 291 22.75 -8.00 -2.74
N THR A 292 21.85 -7.16 -3.18
CA THR A 292 22.16 -5.94 -3.94
C THR A 292 22.87 -4.84 -3.13
N ARG A 293 23.05 -5.06 -1.81
CA ARG A 293 23.83 -4.13 -0.95
C ARG A 293 25.22 -3.80 -1.50
N GLU A 294 25.84 -4.71 -2.24
CA GLU A 294 27.15 -4.50 -2.86
C GLU A 294 27.12 -3.46 -4.00
N ARG A 295 25.91 -3.11 -4.49
CA ARG A 295 25.71 -2.12 -5.57
C ARG A 295 25.42 -0.72 -5.04
N THR A 296 25.60 -0.47 -3.76
CA THR A 296 25.53 0.88 -3.20
C THR A 296 26.72 1.70 -3.69
N GLY A 297 26.49 2.98 -3.96
CA GLY A 297 27.51 3.89 -4.49
C GLY A 297 27.00 4.71 -5.65
N GLN A 298 27.88 5.17 -6.53
CA GLN A 298 27.47 5.93 -7.71
C GLN A 298 26.91 4.99 -8.78
N ALA A 299 25.77 5.38 -9.39
CA ALA A 299 25.24 4.71 -10.55
C ALA A 299 26.13 4.97 -11.77
N THR A 300 26.30 3.95 -12.61
CA THR A 300 27.09 4.04 -13.86
C THR A 300 26.15 3.93 -15.08
N ASP A 301 26.17 2.81 -15.76
CA ASP A 301 25.30 2.53 -16.91
C ASP A 301 23.86 2.18 -16.54
N LYS A 302 23.64 1.76 -15.29
CA LYS A 302 22.34 1.31 -14.79
C LYS A 302 21.98 1.95 -13.46
N VAL A 303 20.67 2.19 -13.30
CA VAL A 303 20.03 2.56 -12.05
C VAL A 303 19.14 1.40 -11.61
N TRP A 304 19.43 0.86 -10.43
CA TRP A 304 18.74 -0.29 -9.87
C TRP A 304 17.66 0.13 -8.90
N ILE A 305 16.48 -0.45 -9.02
CA ILE A 305 15.36 -0.15 -8.15
C ILE A 305 14.80 -1.43 -7.59
N GLU A 306 14.63 -1.46 -6.28
CA GLU A 306 14.01 -2.57 -5.55
C GLU A 306 12.95 -2.06 -4.59
N GLY A 307 11.92 -2.86 -4.38
CA GLY A 307 10.90 -2.62 -3.37
C GLY A 307 11.41 -2.72 -1.93
N GLY A 308 10.58 -2.37 -0.97
CA GLY A 308 10.93 -2.40 0.44
C GLY A 308 12.19 -1.63 0.76
N GLY A 309 13.02 -2.17 1.65
CA GLY A 309 14.32 -1.60 2.03
C GLY A 309 15.44 -1.79 1.00
N GLY A 310 15.14 -2.19 -0.24
CA GLY A 310 16.11 -2.38 -1.30
C GLY A 310 16.70 -1.09 -1.87
N LEU A 311 17.47 -1.22 -2.95
CA LEU A 311 18.15 -0.11 -3.60
C LEU A 311 17.18 0.95 -4.13
N LYS A 312 17.54 2.20 -3.91
CA LYS A 312 16.85 3.39 -4.44
C LYS A 312 17.87 4.34 -5.06
N PRO A 313 17.55 4.95 -6.19
CA PRO A 313 18.34 6.06 -6.71
C PRO A 313 18.11 7.31 -5.86
N VAL A 314 19.18 8.01 -5.56
CA VAL A 314 19.20 9.25 -4.79
C VAL A 314 19.90 10.31 -5.60
N ILE A 315 19.20 11.41 -5.88
CA ILE A 315 19.70 12.55 -6.64
C ILE A 315 20.03 13.67 -5.65
N SER A 316 21.26 14.18 -5.69
CA SER A 316 21.69 15.26 -4.82
C SER A 316 21.00 16.58 -5.18
N ALA A 317 20.28 17.14 -4.23
CA ALA A 317 19.65 18.45 -4.38
C ALA A 317 20.66 19.57 -4.63
N LEU A 318 21.79 19.53 -3.97
CA LEU A 318 22.88 20.49 -4.19
C LEU A 318 23.45 20.42 -5.60
N SER A 319 23.67 19.20 -6.11
CA SER A 319 24.12 19.01 -7.50
C SER A 319 23.10 19.52 -8.51
N LEU A 320 21.80 19.17 -8.33
CA LEU A 320 20.72 19.69 -9.17
C LEU A 320 20.67 21.23 -9.17
N LYS A 321 20.76 21.84 -7.99
CA LYS A 321 20.78 23.30 -7.86
C LYS A 321 21.89 23.91 -8.70
N HIS A 322 23.12 23.42 -8.56
CA HIS A 322 24.26 23.95 -9.32
C HIS A 322 24.09 23.77 -10.83
N GLN A 323 23.58 22.61 -11.28
CA GLN A 323 23.31 22.35 -12.71
C GLN A 323 22.25 23.30 -13.27
N VAL A 324 21.17 23.55 -12.50
CA VAL A 324 20.11 24.49 -12.89
C VAL A 324 20.61 25.92 -12.90
N GLU A 325 21.39 26.35 -11.90
CA GLU A 325 22.02 27.67 -11.90
C GLU A 325 22.94 27.87 -13.12
N GLU A 326 23.71 26.86 -13.49
CA GLU A 326 24.55 26.92 -14.68
C GLU A 326 23.71 27.04 -15.96
N ALA A 327 22.60 26.28 -16.07
CA ALA A 327 21.69 26.36 -17.20
C ALA A 327 21.05 27.76 -17.33
N VAL A 328 20.61 28.35 -16.20
CA VAL A 328 20.08 29.72 -16.16
C VAL A 328 21.12 30.73 -16.59
N ARG A 329 22.37 30.64 -16.09
CA ARG A 329 23.46 31.55 -16.49
C ARG A 329 23.82 31.39 -17.97
N LYS A 330 23.80 30.18 -18.52
CA LYS A 330 23.99 29.94 -19.96
C LYS A 330 22.89 30.56 -20.82
N ALA A 331 21.68 30.67 -20.30
CA ALA A 331 20.57 31.35 -20.96
C ALA A 331 20.64 32.89 -20.82
N GLY A 332 21.67 33.44 -20.14
CA GLY A 332 21.88 34.86 -19.94
C GLY A 332 21.16 35.44 -18.71
N GLY A 333 20.54 34.63 -17.87
CA GLY A 333 19.80 35.10 -16.70
C GLY A 333 20.57 34.96 -15.37
N ASN A 334 20.01 35.60 -14.35
CA ASN A 334 20.43 35.42 -12.98
C ASN A 334 19.58 34.32 -12.31
N PRO A 335 20.17 33.30 -11.67
CA PRO A 335 19.41 32.25 -10.97
C PRO A 335 18.44 32.76 -9.90
N ASP A 336 18.78 33.88 -9.26
CA ASP A 336 17.91 34.49 -8.23
C ASP A 336 16.59 35.02 -8.82
N ASP A 337 16.58 35.41 -10.08
CA ASP A 337 15.40 35.95 -10.79
C ASP A 337 14.63 34.90 -11.56
N ALA A 338 15.19 33.70 -11.72
CA ALA A 338 14.58 32.62 -12.47
C ALA A 338 13.35 32.05 -11.74
N VAL A 339 12.29 31.81 -12.52
CA VAL A 339 11.08 31.14 -12.07
C VAL A 339 10.98 29.77 -12.76
N ILE A 340 10.96 28.70 -11.96
CA ILE A 340 10.81 27.34 -12.48
C ILE A 340 9.34 27.09 -12.82
N ASN A 341 9.05 26.86 -14.08
CA ASN A 341 7.69 26.58 -14.57
C ASN A 341 7.42 25.08 -14.61
N LYS A 342 8.43 24.29 -14.96
CA LYS A 342 8.36 22.82 -14.93
C LYS A 342 9.73 22.21 -14.76
N ALA A 343 9.81 21.18 -13.90
CA ALA A 343 11.00 20.35 -13.72
C ALA A 343 10.57 18.89 -13.58
N SER A 344 11.00 18.03 -14.50
CA SER A 344 10.68 16.61 -14.48
C SER A 344 11.95 15.78 -14.56
N LEU A 345 12.11 14.84 -13.62
CA LEU A 345 13.16 13.84 -13.69
C LEU A 345 12.73 12.76 -14.69
N ILE A 346 13.50 12.50 -15.72
CA ILE A 346 13.19 11.50 -16.75
C ILE A 346 14.18 10.36 -16.62
N PHE A 347 13.69 9.17 -16.31
CA PHE A 347 14.43 7.94 -16.20
C PHE A 347 13.97 6.94 -17.27
N PRO A 348 14.66 6.83 -18.39
CA PRO A 348 14.34 5.86 -19.43
C PRO A 348 14.67 4.43 -19.00
N PHE A 349 14.06 3.47 -19.68
CA PHE A 349 14.35 2.05 -19.52
C PHE A 349 14.13 1.29 -20.83
N ASP A 350 14.81 0.16 -20.99
CA ASP A 350 14.52 -0.76 -22.06
C ASP A 350 13.34 -1.67 -21.69
N PHE A 351 12.47 -1.96 -22.67
CA PHE A 351 11.40 -2.93 -22.48
C PHE A 351 12.03 -4.32 -22.27
N PRO A 352 11.70 -5.05 -21.20
CA PRO A 352 12.29 -6.36 -20.96
C PRO A 352 11.95 -7.34 -22.07
N GLU A 353 12.88 -8.26 -22.38
CA GLU A 353 12.67 -9.30 -23.42
C GLU A 353 11.42 -10.17 -23.12
N ASP A 354 11.18 -10.45 -21.85
CA ASP A 354 9.95 -11.11 -21.37
C ASP A 354 8.99 -10.07 -20.79
N GLU A 355 7.90 -9.82 -21.50
CA GLU A 355 6.87 -8.86 -21.08
C GLU A 355 6.27 -9.15 -19.70
N THR A 356 6.31 -10.41 -19.25
CA THR A 356 5.79 -10.79 -17.93
C THR A 356 6.59 -10.15 -16.80
N GLN A 357 7.86 -9.83 -17.03
CA GLN A 357 8.71 -9.13 -16.06
C GLN A 357 8.19 -7.74 -15.71
N MET A 358 7.42 -7.10 -16.61
CA MET A 358 6.79 -5.80 -16.31
C MET A 358 5.79 -5.86 -15.15
N THR A 359 5.35 -7.04 -14.73
CA THR A 359 4.49 -7.21 -13.54
C THR A 359 5.26 -6.91 -12.24
N PHE A 360 6.58 -7.05 -12.26
CA PHE A 360 7.47 -6.76 -11.12
C PHE A 360 7.99 -5.32 -11.13
N TRP A 361 7.68 -4.53 -12.15
CA TRP A 361 8.09 -3.15 -12.22
C TRP A 361 7.25 -2.28 -11.29
N PRO A 362 7.87 -1.34 -10.55
CA PRO A 362 7.13 -0.43 -9.70
C PRO A 362 6.01 0.29 -10.46
N TYR A 363 4.83 0.32 -9.87
CA TYR A 363 3.73 1.11 -10.41
C TYR A 363 4.09 2.60 -10.50
N ARG A 364 4.79 3.09 -9.45
CA ARG A 364 5.20 4.49 -9.33
C ARG A 364 6.54 4.60 -8.61
N LEU A 365 7.37 5.53 -9.07
CA LEU A 365 8.55 6.01 -8.36
C LEU A 365 8.24 7.39 -7.79
N SER A 366 8.01 7.45 -6.48
CA SER A 366 7.66 8.70 -5.80
C SER A 366 8.91 9.46 -5.37
N PRO A 367 9.10 10.70 -5.86
CA PRO A 367 10.18 11.54 -5.36
C PRO A 367 9.88 11.96 -3.92
N SER A 368 10.83 11.71 -3.03
CA SER A 368 10.69 11.92 -1.58
C SER A 368 11.98 12.44 -0.98
N CYS A 369 11.89 13.21 0.09
CA CYS A 369 13.03 13.57 0.92
C CYS A 369 13.17 12.62 2.10
N ARG A 370 14.42 12.27 2.44
CA ARG A 370 14.76 11.55 3.65
C ARG A 370 15.14 12.55 4.74
N LEU A 371 14.29 12.68 5.72
CA LEU A 371 14.48 13.59 6.83
C LEU A 371 15.03 12.85 8.05
N VAL A 372 16.00 13.44 8.71
CA VAL A 372 16.56 12.92 9.97
C VAL A 372 16.16 13.87 11.09
N GLY A 373 15.40 13.37 12.06
CA GLY A 373 15.01 14.10 13.25
C GLY A 373 16.21 14.35 14.20
N ASP A 374 16.00 15.24 15.18
CA ASP A 374 17.02 15.56 16.17
C ASP A 374 17.40 14.36 17.07
N ASP A 375 16.51 13.38 17.19
CA ASP A 375 16.68 12.10 17.88
C ASP A 375 17.37 11.03 17.02
N GLY A 376 17.59 11.31 15.73
CA GLY A 376 18.17 10.39 14.76
C GLY A 376 17.14 9.54 14.02
N ASP A 377 15.86 9.71 14.30
CA ASP A 377 14.80 9.00 13.60
C ASP A 377 14.71 9.47 12.14
N VAL A 378 14.52 8.50 11.25
CA VAL A 378 14.44 8.73 9.80
C VAL A 378 12.99 8.66 9.35
N THR A 379 12.58 9.66 8.59
CA THR A 379 11.24 9.68 7.96
C THR A 379 11.37 10.03 6.48
N TYR A 380 10.64 9.33 5.64
CA TYR A 380 10.51 9.66 4.23
C TYR A 380 9.24 10.49 4.00
N MET A 381 9.42 11.66 3.40
CA MET A 381 8.33 12.57 3.09
C MET A 381 8.26 12.78 1.58
N SER A 382 7.13 12.45 0.97
CA SER A 382 6.89 12.74 -0.45
C SER A 382 6.99 14.23 -0.72
N LEU A 383 7.55 14.61 -1.87
CA LEU A 383 7.60 16.00 -2.28
C LEU A 383 6.20 16.58 -2.44
N THR A 384 6.05 17.89 -2.19
CA THR A 384 4.79 18.61 -2.37
C THR A 384 4.24 18.45 -3.79
N ASP A 385 5.12 18.34 -4.78
CA ASP A 385 4.79 18.10 -6.19
C ASP A 385 3.93 16.86 -6.39
N SER A 386 4.19 15.79 -5.64
CA SER A 386 3.44 14.52 -5.77
C SER A 386 2.03 14.58 -5.22
N SER A 387 1.70 15.59 -4.39
CA SER A 387 0.40 15.73 -3.74
C SER A 387 -0.46 16.86 -4.31
N SER A 388 0.15 17.81 -5.03
CA SER A 388 -0.49 19.08 -5.42
C SER A 388 -0.77 19.22 -6.91
N SER A 389 -0.28 18.32 -7.75
CA SER A 389 -0.46 18.44 -9.21
C SER A 389 -1.18 17.23 -9.82
N ASP A 390 -1.99 17.50 -10.86
CA ASP A 390 -2.53 16.49 -11.77
C ASP A 390 -1.47 15.99 -12.77
N GLU A 391 -0.24 16.47 -12.64
CA GLU A 391 0.92 16.09 -13.44
C GLU A 391 1.41 14.68 -13.09
N ASN A 392 2.38 14.17 -13.86
CA ASN A 392 2.92 12.84 -13.66
C ASN A 392 3.61 12.73 -12.29
N GLN A 393 3.01 11.93 -11.42
CA GLN A 393 3.51 11.65 -10.07
C GLN A 393 4.60 10.57 -10.03
N GLY A 394 5.16 10.22 -11.18
CA GLY A 394 6.17 9.16 -11.32
C GLY A 394 5.59 7.80 -11.67
N ASP A 395 4.39 7.73 -12.25
CA ASP A 395 3.82 6.49 -12.75
C ASP A 395 4.64 5.95 -13.93
N VAL A 396 4.68 4.62 -14.06
CA VAL A 396 5.35 3.98 -15.17
C VAL A 396 4.67 4.33 -16.50
N ASP A 397 5.40 4.95 -17.40
CA ASP A 397 4.94 5.21 -18.77
C ASP A 397 5.50 4.12 -19.70
N ARG A 398 4.68 3.11 -19.95
CA ARG A 398 5.05 1.99 -20.83
C ARG A 398 5.06 2.38 -22.31
N SER A 399 4.42 3.50 -22.68
CA SER A 399 4.39 3.97 -24.07
C SER A 399 5.68 4.71 -24.44
N LEU A 400 6.21 5.46 -23.48
CA LEU A 400 7.45 6.22 -23.65
C LEU A 400 8.65 5.55 -22.96
N LEU A 401 8.47 4.36 -22.40
CA LEU A 401 9.47 3.57 -21.71
C LEU A 401 10.27 4.39 -20.69
N ARG A 402 9.59 5.02 -19.76
CA ARG A 402 10.22 5.89 -18.76
C ARG A 402 9.38 6.07 -17.51
N TYR A 403 10.02 6.54 -16.46
CA TYR A 403 9.41 7.24 -15.34
C TYR A 403 9.72 8.73 -15.47
N ALA A 404 8.76 9.60 -15.17
CA ALA A 404 8.96 11.05 -15.32
C ALA A 404 8.29 11.85 -14.18
N PRO A 405 8.67 11.63 -12.90
CA PRO A 405 8.10 12.36 -11.79
C PRO A 405 8.38 13.88 -11.89
N ASP A 406 7.37 14.67 -11.55
CA ASP A 406 7.47 16.12 -11.45
C ASP A 406 8.12 16.52 -10.13
N ILE A 407 9.04 17.50 -10.19
CA ILE A 407 9.75 18.07 -9.04
C ILE A 407 9.80 19.61 -9.11
N THR A 408 8.85 20.23 -9.79
CA THR A 408 8.85 21.67 -10.09
C THR A 408 8.93 22.54 -8.85
N TYR A 409 8.06 22.27 -7.87
CA TYR A 409 8.03 23.04 -6.62
C TYR A 409 9.31 22.83 -5.82
N HIS A 410 9.73 21.58 -5.67
CA HIS A 410 10.97 21.26 -4.97
C HIS A 410 12.18 21.93 -5.60
N MET A 411 12.27 21.91 -6.94
CA MET A 411 13.36 22.58 -7.66
C MET A 411 13.36 24.09 -7.44
N GLN A 412 12.17 24.74 -7.46
CA GLN A 412 12.06 26.17 -7.13
C GLN A 412 12.50 26.47 -5.69
N GLU A 413 12.14 25.59 -4.75
CA GLU A 413 12.50 25.73 -3.33
C GLU A 413 14.02 25.65 -3.12
N ILE A 414 14.70 24.65 -3.71
CA ILE A 414 16.15 24.49 -3.52
C ILE A 414 16.94 25.55 -4.26
N LEU A 415 16.47 26.03 -5.43
CA LEU A 415 17.12 27.10 -6.19
C LEU A 415 17.26 28.40 -5.38
N LYS A 416 16.27 28.71 -4.53
CA LYS A 416 16.23 29.92 -3.71
C LYS A 416 16.97 29.81 -2.38
N ILE A 417 17.66 28.69 -2.09
CA ILE A 417 18.46 28.54 -0.87
C ILE A 417 19.84 29.19 -1.08
N ASP A 418 20.17 30.16 -0.24
CA ASP A 418 21.51 30.76 -0.20
C ASP A 418 22.47 29.81 0.55
N GLU A 419 23.44 29.26 -0.13
CA GLU A 419 24.46 28.36 0.43
C GLU A 419 25.41 29.06 1.40
N GLY A 420 25.59 30.38 1.25
CA GLY A 420 26.46 31.19 2.09
C GLY A 420 25.82 31.63 3.41
N ALA A 421 24.53 31.45 3.59
CA ALA A 421 23.80 31.89 4.79
C ALA A 421 24.09 30.97 6.00
N SER A 422 25.24 31.18 6.64
CA SER A 422 25.62 30.42 7.84
C SER A 422 24.59 30.57 8.97
N GLY A 423 24.17 29.46 9.56
CA GLY A 423 23.14 29.41 10.61
C GLY A 423 21.70 29.34 10.11
N ASN A 424 21.47 29.40 8.81
CA ASN A 424 20.15 29.16 8.23
C ASN A 424 19.87 27.64 8.18
N THR A 425 18.72 27.22 8.72
CA THR A 425 18.32 25.82 8.75
C THR A 425 18.14 25.25 7.34
N ARG A 426 17.59 26.02 6.39
CA ARG A 426 17.43 25.58 4.99
C ARG A 426 18.77 25.30 4.32
N THR A 427 19.76 26.19 4.52
CA THR A 427 21.12 26.03 4.02
C THR A 427 21.76 24.76 4.60
N ARG A 428 21.66 24.57 5.92
CA ARG A 428 22.17 23.36 6.57
C ARG A 428 21.51 22.12 6.00
N ASN A 429 20.19 22.08 5.89
CA ASN A 429 19.45 20.93 5.36
C ASN A 429 19.84 20.60 3.90
N LEU A 430 20.11 21.61 3.07
CA LEU A 430 20.60 21.41 1.70
C LEU A 430 21.98 20.75 1.71
N LEU A 431 22.90 21.26 2.53
CA LEU A 431 24.26 20.77 2.63
C LEU A 431 24.34 19.38 3.27
N ASP A 432 23.45 19.07 4.20
CA ASP A 432 23.35 17.77 4.88
C ASP A 432 22.60 16.72 4.03
N GLY A 433 22.05 17.10 2.86
CA GLY A 433 21.33 16.20 1.96
C GLY A 433 19.89 15.90 2.37
N ASN A 434 19.29 16.66 3.27
CA ASN A 434 17.88 16.50 3.66
C ASN A 434 16.90 16.90 2.55
N TYR A 435 17.37 17.58 1.52
CA TYR A 435 16.63 17.88 0.28
C TYR A 435 16.95 16.90 -0.87
N ASP A 436 17.87 15.94 -0.67
CA ASP A 436 18.16 14.93 -1.69
C ASP A 436 16.89 14.17 -2.06
N ILE A 437 16.72 13.89 -3.35
CA ILE A 437 15.52 13.25 -3.88
C ILE A 437 15.75 11.75 -3.94
N TRP A 438 15.03 11.02 -3.11
CA TRP A 438 14.93 9.57 -3.12
C TRP A 438 13.75 9.15 -3.99
N LEU A 439 13.95 8.26 -4.95
CA LEU A 439 12.85 7.68 -5.70
C LEU A 439 12.35 6.41 -4.99
N LEU A 440 11.30 6.56 -4.19
CA LEU A 440 10.70 5.46 -3.44
C LEU A 440 9.72 4.67 -4.30
N VAL A 441 9.71 3.36 -4.09
CA VAL A 441 8.79 2.46 -4.78
C VAL A 441 7.41 2.52 -4.12
N MET A 442 6.39 2.81 -4.92
CA MET A 442 5.01 2.81 -4.47
C MET A 442 4.25 1.64 -5.07
N ALA A 443 3.47 0.98 -4.23
CA ALA A 443 2.55 -0.08 -4.61
C ALA A 443 1.12 0.45 -4.74
N LYS A 444 0.39 -0.09 -5.71
CA LYS A 444 -1.05 0.12 -5.81
C LYS A 444 -1.75 -0.95 -4.97
N GLU A 445 -2.33 -0.54 -3.85
CA GLU A 445 -3.08 -1.43 -2.97
C GLU A 445 -4.58 -1.30 -3.23
N THR A 446 -5.25 -2.44 -3.36
CA THR A 446 -6.70 -2.50 -3.47
C THR A 446 -7.24 -3.13 -2.20
N GLU A 447 -7.91 -2.32 -1.40
CA GLU A 447 -8.56 -2.78 -0.18
C GLU A 447 -10.03 -2.99 -0.45
N THR A 448 -10.52 -4.19 -0.15
CA THR A 448 -11.94 -4.50 -0.21
C THR A 448 -12.49 -4.53 1.20
N SER A 449 -13.27 -3.52 1.56
CA SER A 449 -13.98 -3.50 2.82
C SER A 449 -15.41 -3.98 2.62
N VAL A 450 -15.84 -4.94 3.44
CA VAL A 450 -17.22 -5.38 3.51
C VAL A 450 -17.85 -4.69 4.71
N SER A 451 -18.67 -3.66 4.48
CA SER A 451 -19.44 -3.04 5.55
C SER A 451 -20.82 -3.72 5.62
N THR A 452 -21.12 -4.32 6.74
CA THR A 452 -22.47 -4.80 7.07
C THR A 452 -23.16 -3.77 7.94
N THR A 453 -24.40 -3.44 7.62
CA THR A 453 -25.22 -2.61 8.51
C THR A 453 -25.44 -3.38 9.82
N SER A 454 -25.32 -2.72 10.96
CA SER A 454 -25.47 -3.40 12.25
C SER A 454 -26.80 -4.16 12.35
N LYS A 455 -26.78 -5.30 13.02
CA LYS A 455 -27.97 -6.15 13.22
C LYS A 455 -29.14 -5.37 13.81
N GLU A 456 -28.85 -4.45 14.73
CA GLU A 456 -29.83 -3.57 15.36
C GLU A 456 -30.53 -2.65 14.35
N VAL A 457 -29.79 -2.09 13.38
CA VAL A 457 -30.36 -1.26 12.32
C VAL A 457 -31.22 -2.10 11.37
N GLN A 458 -30.80 -3.33 11.06
CA GLN A 458 -31.60 -4.26 10.26
C GLN A 458 -32.90 -4.64 10.97
N GLU A 459 -32.84 -4.99 12.25
CA GLU A 459 -34.02 -5.29 13.09
C GLU A 459 -34.94 -4.07 13.22
N MET A 460 -34.39 -2.87 13.35
CA MET A 460 -35.17 -1.63 13.37
C MET A 460 -35.96 -1.42 12.08
N TYR A 461 -35.32 -1.59 10.90
CA TYR A 461 -36.01 -1.46 9.61
C TYR A 461 -37.06 -2.56 9.41
N GLN A 462 -36.77 -3.79 9.81
CA GLN A 462 -37.75 -4.89 9.78
C GLN A 462 -38.94 -4.60 10.68
N TYR A 463 -38.69 -4.09 11.89
CA TYR A 463 -39.75 -3.70 12.82
C TYR A 463 -40.60 -2.54 12.28
N MET A 464 -40.01 -1.52 11.67
CA MET A 464 -40.71 -0.43 11.01
C MET A 464 -41.56 -0.90 9.83
N ALA A 465 -41.04 -1.82 9.01
CA ALA A 465 -41.77 -2.44 7.92
C ALA A 465 -42.98 -3.22 8.44
N TYR A 466 -42.78 -4.04 9.49
CA TYR A 466 -43.87 -4.78 10.15
C TYR A 466 -44.94 -3.86 10.74
N GLN A 467 -44.53 -2.82 11.46
CA GLN A 467 -45.44 -1.82 12.01
C GLN A 467 -46.26 -1.09 10.92
N SER A 468 -45.61 -0.71 9.81
CA SER A 468 -46.27 -0.06 8.68
C SER A 468 -47.29 -0.97 8.01
N TYR A 469 -46.96 -2.26 7.88
CA TYR A 469 -47.87 -3.28 7.36
C TYR A 469 -49.08 -3.48 8.28
N TYR A 470 -48.85 -3.62 9.60
CA TYR A 470 -49.89 -3.85 10.59
C TYR A 470 -50.84 -2.64 10.74
N ASN A 471 -50.30 -1.43 10.74
CA ASN A 471 -51.11 -0.19 10.80
C ASN A 471 -51.94 0.01 9.52
N GLY A 472 -51.42 -0.43 8.35
CA GLY A 472 -52.17 -0.43 7.11
C GLY A 472 -53.30 -1.46 7.07
N MET A 473 -53.11 -2.61 7.72
CA MET A 473 -54.08 -3.71 7.71
C MET A 473 -55.18 -3.58 8.78
N TYR A 474 -54.88 -3.00 9.95
CA TYR A 474 -55.79 -2.89 11.08
C TYR A 474 -56.26 -1.46 11.40
N GLY A 475 -55.61 -0.42 10.82
CA GLY A 475 -56.00 1.00 11.01
C GLY A 475 -57.26 1.44 10.26
N GLY A 476 -57.89 0.56 9.49
CA GLY A 476 -59.10 0.81 8.72
C GLY A 476 -60.44 0.62 9.44
N TYR A 477 -60.43 0.16 10.67
CA TYR A 477 -61.67 0.00 11.49
C TYR A 477 -61.77 1.06 12.59
N GLY A 478 -61.78 2.33 12.21
CA GLY A 478 -62.16 3.45 13.07
C GLY A 478 -63.62 3.85 12.77
N TYR A 479 -64.48 3.64 13.74
CA TYR A 479 -65.92 3.90 13.74
C TYR A 479 -66.29 5.30 13.25
N GLY A 480 -67.37 5.37 12.47
CA GLY A 480 -67.90 6.49 11.72
C GLY A 480 -68.04 7.80 12.44
N GLY A 481 -67.74 8.83 11.69
CA GLY A 481 -68.18 10.21 11.88
C GLY A 481 -68.57 10.79 10.54
N TYR A 482 -69.77 11.24 10.43
CA TYR A 482 -70.42 11.85 9.26
C TYR A 482 -69.63 13.04 8.71
N GLY A 483 -69.45 13.07 7.41
CA GLY A 483 -69.33 14.31 6.66
C GLY A 483 -67.94 14.60 6.07
N GLY A 484 -67.84 14.50 4.73
CA GLY A 484 -66.73 15.10 4.01
C GLY A 484 -66.33 14.32 2.76
N TYR A 485 -66.77 14.80 1.60
CA TYR A 485 -66.32 14.40 0.26
C TYR A 485 -64.81 14.61 0.12
N GLY A 486 -64.10 13.59 -0.31
CA GLY A 486 -62.80 13.77 -0.96
C GLY A 486 -61.63 13.07 -0.26
N GLY A 487 -61.09 12.01 -0.86
CA GLY A 487 -59.78 11.54 -0.50
C GLY A 487 -59.56 10.03 -0.66
N TYR A 488 -59.49 9.54 -1.87
CA TYR A 488 -58.80 8.28 -2.21
C TYR A 488 -57.31 8.44 -1.93
N GLY A 489 -56.86 8.40 -0.69
CA GLY A 489 -55.47 8.66 -0.34
C GLY A 489 -54.86 7.81 0.78
N GLY A 490 -55.68 7.13 1.58
CA GLY A 490 -55.18 6.51 2.80
C GLY A 490 -54.43 5.17 2.63
N TYR A 491 -54.84 4.35 1.71
CA TYR A 491 -54.25 3.01 1.52
C TYR A 491 -52.89 3.01 0.81
N GLY A 492 -52.65 3.94 -0.09
CA GLY A 492 -51.38 4.01 -0.82
C GLY A 492 -50.20 4.46 0.04
N SER A 493 -50.44 5.29 1.06
CA SER A 493 -49.35 5.82 1.90
C SER A 493 -48.76 4.74 2.84
N TYR A 494 -49.59 3.92 3.46
CA TYR A 494 -49.10 2.84 4.35
C TYR A 494 -48.41 1.72 3.59
N TYR A 495 -48.92 1.36 2.42
CA TYR A 495 -48.31 0.36 1.56
C TYR A 495 -46.96 0.83 0.99
N ASN A 496 -46.85 2.09 0.59
CA ASN A 496 -45.60 2.70 0.15
C ASN A 496 -44.59 2.78 1.29
N ASN A 497 -45.00 3.12 2.51
CA ASN A 497 -44.10 3.12 3.66
C ASN A 497 -43.60 1.71 4.00
N TYR A 498 -44.48 0.69 3.95
CA TYR A 498 -44.06 -0.71 4.10
C TYR A 498 -43.03 -1.11 3.08
N LEU A 499 -43.27 -0.83 1.78
CA LEU A 499 -42.33 -1.15 0.70
C LEU A 499 -41.00 -0.40 0.88
N THR A 500 -41.05 0.86 1.30
CA THR A 500 -39.85 1.66 1.55
C THR A 500 -39.03 1.06 2.70
N TYR A 501 -39.66 0.72 3.83
CA TYR A 501 -38.95 0.12 4.97
C TYR A 501 -38.48 -1.32 4.66
N ALA A 502 -39.25 -2.09 3.90
CA ALA A 502 -38.85 -3.42 3.47
C ALA A 502 -37.66 -3.38 2.52
N MET A 503 -37.64 -2.41 1.59
CA MET A 503 -36.47 -2.17 0.73
C MET A 503 -35.26 -1.70 1.51
N LEU A 504 -35.42 -0.81 2.50
CA LEU A 504 -34.33 -0.37 3.39
C LEU A 504 -33.79 -1.52 4.23
N ALA A 505 -34.66 -2.38 4.76
CA ALA A 505 -34.25 -3.58 5.48
C ALA A 505 -33.48 -4.56 4.57
N GLN A 506 -33.92 -4.72 3.31
CA GLN A 506 -33.24 -5.55 2.33
C GLN A 506 -31.90 -4.94 1.90
N GLN A 507 -31.82 -3.62 1.72
CA GLN A 507 -30.55 -2.92 1.45
C GLN A 507 -29.61 -3.00 2.67
N ALA A 508 -30.12 -2.83 3.89
CA ALA A 508 -29.36 -2.96 5.12
C ALA A 508 -28.84 -4.39 5.34
N SER A 509 -29.53 -5.41 4.80
CA SER A 509 -29.07 -6.81 4.87
C SER A 509 -28.03 -7.17 3.78
N GLN A 510 -27.86 -6.31 2.78
CA GLN A 510 -26.81 -6.52 1.77
C GLN A 510 -25.48 -6.05 2.31
N ALA A 511 -24.49 -6.92 2.29
CA ALA A 511 -23.11 -6.52 2.53
C ALA A 511 -22.68 -5.58 1.39
N TYR A 512 -22.36 -4.34 1.73
CA TYR A 512 -21.76 -3.42 0.79
C TYR A 512 -20.26 -3.71 0.73
N THR A 513 -19.82 -4.28 -0.38
CA THR A 513 -18.39 -4.40 -0.67
C THR A 513 -17.95 -3.09 -1.31
N SER A 514 -17.18 -2.29 -0.60
CA SER A 514 -16.49 -1.14 -1.17
C SER A 514 -15.06 -1.52 -1.47
N THR A 515 -14.65 -1.29 -2.71
CA THR A 515 -13.26 -1.48 -3.12
C THR A 515 -12.63 -0.10 -3.24
N SER A 516 -11.66 0.19 -2.40
CA SER A 516 -10.84 1.39 -2.51
C SER A 516 -9.46 1.01 -3.02
N THR A 517 -8.92 1.83 -3.92
CA THR A 517 -7.55 1.67 -4.39
C THR A 517 -6.73 2.84 -3.88
N SER A 518 -5.67 2.54 -3.16
CA SER A 518 -4.71 3.53 -2.67
C SER A 518 -3.30 3.24 -3.20
N VAL A 519 -2.46 4.27 -3.23
CA VAL A 519 -1.04 4.12 -3.57
C VAL A 519 -0.27 4.32 -2.28
N LYS A 520 0.41 3.28 -1.82
CA LYS A 520 1.17 3.25 -0.56
C LYS A 520 2.64 2.94 -0.82
N LEU A 521 3.50 3.31 0.12
CA LEU A 521 4.91 2.90 0.08
C LEU A 521 4.99 1.37 0.07
N ASP A 522 5.76 0.82 -0.87
CA ASP A 522 5.96 -0.63 -0.95
C ASP A 522 6.93 -1.11 0.13
N ILE A 523 6.47 -2.02 0.96
CA ILE A 523 7.27 -2.73 1.96
C ILE A 523 7.19 -4.25 1.83
N GLY A 524 6.21 -4.77 1.11
CA GLY A 524 5.90 -6.20 1.07
C GLY A 524 5.99 -6.87 -0.30
N ARG A 525 5.89 -6.12 -1.39
CA ARG A 525 5.89 -6.69 -2.75
C ARG A 525 7.32 -6.92 -3.27
N PHE A 526 7.43 -7.77 -4.27
CA PHE A 526 8.70 -8.04 -4.96
C PHE A 526 8.82 -7.14 -6.19
N TYR A 527 8.95 -5.81 -5.98
CA TYR A 527 9.20 -4.88 -7.07
C TYR A 527 10.68 -4.74 -7.37
N ARG A 528 11.01 -4.68 -8.66
CA ARG A 528 12.35 -4.38 -9.16
C ARG A 528 12.26 -3.80 -10.57
N ALA A 529 13.17 -2.91 -10.90
CA ALA A 529 13.34 -2.34 -12.23
C ALA A 529 14.77 -1.92 -12.44
N THR A 530 15.26 -2.09 -13.66
CA THR A 530 16.55 -1.56 -14.11
C THR A 530 16.30 -0.44 -15.11
N LEU A 531 16.77 0.76 -14.77
CA LEU A 531 16.65 1.94 -15.61
C LEU A 531 18.02 2.30 -16.17
N HIS A 532 18.05 3.13 -17.21
CA HIS A 532 19.29 3.67 -17.73
C HIS A 532 19.99 4.55 -16.68
N GLY A 533 21.29 4.43 -16.59
CA GLY A 533 22.11 5.22 -15.69
C GLY A 533 22.81 6.40 -16.39
N PRO A 534 23.52 7.24 -15.63
CA PRO A 534 24.20 8.42 -16.19
C PRO A 534 25.21 8.12 -17.30
N GLU A 535 25.81 6.94 -17.29
CA GLU A 535 26.83 6.50 -18.26
C GLU A 535 26.27 5.55 -19.31
N ALA A 536 24.94 5.46 -19.46
CA ALA A 536 24.33 4.63 -20.49
C ALA A 536 24.69 5.11 -21.89
N ASP A 537 24.90 4.16 -22.82
CA ASP A 537 25.26 4.46 -24.21
C ASP A 537 24.21 5.27 -24.97
N SER A 538 22.95 5.14 -24.56
CA SER A 538 21.80 5.87 -25.11
C SER A 538 20.81 6.24 -24.02
N ASP A 539 20.07 7.32 -24.23
CA ASP A 539 18.93 7.72 -23.37
C ASP A 539 19.27 7.78 -21.88
N ALA A 540 20.39 8.42 -21.53
CA ALA A 540 20.75 8.67 -20.13
C ALA A 540 19.66 9.48 -19.41
N PRO A 541 19.52 9.34 -18.09
CA PRO A 541 18.53 10.10 -17.33
C PRO A 541 18.81 11.59 -17.36
N ILE A 542 17.73 12.40 -17.47
CA ILE A 542 17.81 13.85 -17.57
C ILE A 542 16.85 14.54 -16.62
N LEU A 543 17.21 15.78 -16.24
CA LEU A 543 16.25 16.76 -15.75
C LEU A 543 15.77 17.59 -16.94
N ARG A 544 14.49 17.48 -17.31
CA ARG A 544 13.84 18.40 -18.25
C ARG A 544 13.32 19.61 -17.51
N LEU A 545 13.89 20.75 -17.80
CA LEU A 545 13.66 22.00 -17.09
C LEU A 545 13.06 23.06 -18.02
N THR A 546 11.94 23.66 -17.60
CA THR A 546 11.41 24.88 -18.21
C THR A 546 11.41 25.98 -17.17
N PHE A 547 12.05 27.09 -17.47
CA PHE A 547 12.12 28.25 -16.59
C PHE A 547 11.87 29.55 -17.35
N ALA A 548 11.45 30.56 -16.63
CA ALA A 548 11.22 31.89 -17.14
C ALA A 548 12.24 32.88 -16.54
N LEU A 549 12.74 33.76 -17.40
CA LEU A 549 13.62 34.85 -17.03
C LEU A 549 12.93 36.19 -17.33
N PRO A 550 13.01 37.19 -16.42
CA PRO A 550 12.56 38.54 -16.74
C PRO A 550 13.36 39.09 -17.91
N ASN A 551 12.69 39.80 -18.81
CA ASN A 551 13.39 40.50 -19.87
C ASN A 551 14.10 41.71 -19.27
N GLU A 552 15.40 41.85 -19.50
CA GLU A 552 16.16 43.06 -19.19
C GLU A 552 15.76 44.17 -20.17
N GLU A 553 15.81 45.45 -19.73
CA GLU A 553 15.55 46.63 -20.55
C GLU A 553 16.59 46.79 -21.69
#